data_6dc2fb7bae9ed97e4dabb4e4b3dad82b
#
_entry.id   6dc2fb7bae9ed97e4dabb4e4b3dad82b
#
_cell.length_a   1.000
_cell.length_b   1.000
_cell.length_c   1.000
_cell.angle_alpha   90.00
_cell.angle_beta   90.00
_cell.angle_gamma   90.00
#
_symmetry.space_group_name_H-M   'P 1'
#
loop_
_entity.id
_entity.type
_entity.pdbx_description
1 polymer ?
#
loop_
_entity_poly.entity_id
_entity_poly.type
_entity_poly.pdbx_seq_one_letter_code
_entity_poly.pdbx_strand_id
1 'polypeptide(L)'
;MDEVSIVGVDLAKHVFQVHGAAADGRVLFRKKLSRAQFARFMGDVRPCIVAMEACGTSHYWGRVMEQLGHEVRLIPPIYVKPFIKRQKNDVADAEAIAEAALRPPMRMVPVKSSAQQARGMLFRTRELLVGKRTQMINALRAHLAEHGIVVPKGLSNLERLAAITRTHEAELPELMREMTDVYLHQIARISDQI
;
A
#
# COMPACT_ATOMS: atom_id res chain seq x y z
N MET A 1 28.28 -26.22 -7.23
CA MET A 1 27.43 -25.41 -6.34
C MET A 1 26.08 -26.04 -6.34
N ASP A 2 25.56 -26.35 -5.17
CA ASP A 2 24.20 -26.86 -5.05
C ASP A 2 23.22 -25.84 -5.66
N GLU A 3 22.26 -26.34 -6.41
CA GLU A 3 21.37 -25.49 -7.21
C GLU A 3 20.30 -24.84 -6.30
N VAL A 4 20.26 -23.51 -6.27
CA VAL A 4 19.23 -22.77 -5.55
C VAL A 4 17.89 -23.00 -6.26
N SER A 5 16.94 -23.59 -5.57
CA SER A 5 15.59 -23.86 -6.11
C SER A 5 14.62 -22.74 -5.78
N ILE A 6 14.74 -22.15 -4.58
CA ILE A 6 13.88 -21.07 -4.11
C ILE A 6 14.63 -20.07 -3.29
N VAL A 7 14.26 -18.80 -3.47
CA VAL A 7 14.70 -17.66 -2.65
C VAL A 7 13.49 -16.98 -2.06
N GLY A 8 13.34 -17.04 -0.73
CA GLY A 8 12.38 -16.23 0.01
C GLY A 8 12.97 -14.87 0.36
N VAL A 9 12.21 -13.82 0.16
CA VAL A 9 12.66 -12.43 0.38
C VAL A 9 11.64 -11.66 1.21
N ASP A 10 12.09 -11.23 2.38
CA ASP A 10 11.35 -10.23 3.16
C ASP A 10 11.79 -8.82 2.73
N LEU A 11 10.83 -8.06 2.20
CA LEU A 11 11.04 -6.74 1.61
C LEU A 11 10.82 -5.64 2.65
N ALA A 12 11.89 -5.09 3.19
CA ALA A 12 11.83 -3.91 4.04
C ALA A 12 12.15 -2.61 3.27
N LYS A 13 12.13 -1.48 3.95
CA LYS A 13 12.34 -0.17 3.32
C LYS A 13 13.73 -0.01 2.71
N HIS A 14 14.77 -0.45 3.40
CA HIS A 14 16.16 -0.24 3.02
C HIS A 14 16.95 -1.53 2.80
N VAL A 15 16.65 -2.55 3.57
CA VAL A 15 17.40 -3.80 3.64
C VAL A 15 16.45 -4.97 3.53
N PHE A 16 16.81 -5.95 2.72
CA PHE A 16 16.05 -7.18 2.53
C PHE A 16 16.70 -8.35 3.25
N GLN A 17 15.91 -9.20 3.85
CA GLN A 17 16.35 -10.51 4.30
C GLN A 17 16.09 -11.52 3.19
N VAL A 18 17.10 -12.31 2.91
CA VAL A 18 17.09 -13.25 1.79
C VAL A 18 17.45 -14.64 2.30
N HIS A 19 16.57 -15.59 2.02
CA HIS A 19 16.73 -17.00 2.40
C HIS A 19 16.72 -17.87 1.15
N GLY A 20 17.85 -18.49 0.82
CA GLY A 20 17.96 -19.40 -0.33
C GLY A 20 18.03 -20.85 0.11
N ALA A 21 17.22 -21.71 -0.54
CA ALA A 21 17.19 -23.12 -0.27
C ALA A 21 17.28 -23.97 -1.57
N ALA A 22 17.79 -25.18 -1.43
CA ALA A 22 17.77 -26.21 -2.45
C ALA A 22 16.39 -26.87 -2.56
N ALA A 23 16.18 -27.75 -3.57
CA ALA A 23 14.93 -28.43 -3.80
C ALA A 23 14.53 -29.39 -2.66
N ASP A 24 15.49 -29.89 -1.90
CA ASP A 24 15.31 -30.74 -0.72
C ASP A 24 14.98 -29.94 0.57
N GLY A 25 14.94 -28.60 0.49
CA GLY A 25 14.68 -27.70 1.61
C GLY A 25 15.95 -27.32 2.41
N ARG A 26 17.12 -27.82 2.03
CA ARG A 26 18.38 -27.47 2.70
C ARG A 26 18.74 -26.04 2.45
N VAL A 27 19.02 -25.30 3.52
CA VAL A 27 19.39 -23.87 3.47
C VAL A 27 20.78 -23.74 2.86
N LEU A 28 20.87 -22.96 1.78
CA LEU A 28 22.11 -22.68 1.09
C LEU A 28 22.73 -21.34 1.54
N PHE A 29 21.90 -20.36 1.80
CA PHE A 29 22.33 -19.07 2.34
C PHE A 29 21.21 -18.32 3.05
N ARG A 30 21.64 -17.45 3.98
CA ARG A 30 20.83 -16.38 4.57
C ARG A 30 21.63 -15.10 4.48
N LYS A 31 21.05 -14.06 3.88
CA LYS A 31 21.76 -12.80 3.64
C LYS A 31 20.88 -11.61 4.00
N LYS A 32 21.55 -10.57 4.47
CA LYS A 32 20.98 -9.25 4.65
C LYS A 32 21.57 -8.34 3.58
N LEU A 33 20.75 -7.84 2.66
CA LEU A 33 21.21 -7.12 1.47
C LEU A 33 20.49 -5.77 1.36
N SER A 34 21.23 -4.73 1.00
CA SER A 34 20.62 -3.48 0.57
C SER A 34 19.91 -3.68 -0.77
N ARG A 35 19.03 -2.74 -1.16
CA ARG A 35 18.29 -2.80 -2.44
C ARG A 35 19.21 -3.00 -3.65
N ALA A 36 20.32 -2.25 -3.72
CA ALA A 36 21.28 -2.35 -4.81
C ALA A 36 22.04 -3.69 -4.80
N GLN A 37 22.43 -4.15 -3.61
CA GLN A 37 23.10 -5.44 -3.46
C GLN A 37 22.18 -6.60 -3.83
N PHE A 38 20.88 -6.51 -3.51
CA PHE A 38 19.90 -7.55 -3.83
C PHE A 38 19.75 -7.75 -5.34
N ALA A 39 19.57 -6.67 -6.11
CA ALA A 39 19.46 -6.77 -7.56
C ALA A 39 20.71 -7.41 -8.20
N ARG A 40 21.91 -6.98 -7.76
CA ARG A 40 23.18 -7.53 -8.24
C ARG A 40 23.33 -9.01 -7.87
N PHE A 41 23.08 -9.34 -6.60
CA PHE A 41 23.18 -10.71 -6.11
C PHE A 41 22.24 -11.66 -6.87
N MET A 42 21.00 -11.26 -7.09
CA MET A 42 20.01 -12.07 -7.83
C MET A 42 20.38 -12.21 -9.31
N GLY A 43 21.06 -11.22 -9.91
CA GLY A 43 21.57 -11.33 -11.27
C GLY A 43 22.67 -12.42 -11.43
N ASP A 44 23.40 -12.74 -10.34
CA ASP A 44 24.42 -13.79 -10.32
C ASP A 44 23.83 -15.19 -9.95
N VAL A 45 22.60 -15.25 -9.45
CA VAL A 45 21.90 -16.49 -9.10
C VAL A 45 21.23 -17.05 -10.36
N ARG A 46 21.39 -18.35 -10.63
CA ARG A 46 20.66 -19.01 -11.72
C ARG A 46 19.16 -18.86 -11.57
N PRO A 47 18.38 -18.89 -12.68
CA PRO A 47 16.94 -18.82 -12.63
C PRO A 47 16.35 -19.80 -11.61
N CYS A 48 15.56 -19.28 -10.68
CA CYS A 48 14.93 -20.03 -9.59
C CYS A 48 13.60 -19.38 -9.21
N ILE A 49 12.85 -19.97 -8.28
CA ILE A 49 11.66 -19.35 -7.71
C ILE A 49 12.09 -18.24 -6.76
N VAL A 50 11.54 -17.03 -6.94
CA VAL A 50 11.70 -15.90 -6.01
C VAL A 50 10.37 -15.59 -5.37
N ALA A 51 10.24 -15.91 -4.09
CA ALA A 51 9.04 -15.71 -3.30
C ALA A 51 9.12 -14.42 -2.47
N MET A 52 8.08 -13.60 -2.51
CA MET A 52 7.97 -12.36 -1.76
C MET A 52 6.57 -12.19 -1.20
N GLU A 53 6.44 -11.56 -0.04
CA GLU A 53 5.13 -11.13 0.44
C GLU A 53 4.59 -9.99 -0.44
N ALA A 54 3.28 -10.03 -0.76
CA ALA A 54 2.61 -9.00 -1.55
C ALA A 54 2.41 -7.72 -0.72
N CYS A 55 3.46 -6.93 -0.62
CA CYS A 55 3.54 -5.67 0.12
C CYS A 55 3.77 -4.44 -0.79
N GLY A 56 4.02 -3.27 -0.22
CA GLY A 56 4.10 -2.00 -0.93
C GLY A 56 5.12 -1.92 -2.08
N THR A 57 6.19 -2.68 -2.11
CA THR A 57 7.22 -2.64 -3.16
C THR A 57 7.35 -3.94 -3.95
N SER A 58 6.56 -4.96 -3.62
CA SER A 58 6.69 -6.31 -4.18
C SER A 58 6.50 -6.37 -5.70
N HIS A 59 5.58 -5.61 -6.27
CA HIS A 59 5.38 -5.60 -7.73
C HIS A 59 6.56 -5.00 -8.49
N TYR A 60 7.25 -3.99 -7.93
CA TYR A 60 8.48 -3.46 -8.54
C TYR A 60 9.56 -4.54 -8.56
N TRP A 61 9.80 -5.17 -7.40
CA TRP A 61 10.81 -6.22 -7.30
C TRP A 61 10.43 -7.48 -8.07
N GLY A 62 9.13 -7.79 -8.15
CA GLY A 62 8.64 -8.85 -9.03
C GLY A 62 9.06 -8.64 -10.47
N ARG A 63 8.82 -7.47 -11.03
CA ARG A 63 9.24 -7.15 -12.40
C ARG A 63 10.77 -7.21 -12.60
N VAL A 64 11.54 -6.77 -11.60
CA VAL A 64 13.01 -6.86 -11.65
C VAL A 64 13.46 -8.31 -11.67
N MET A 65 12.87 -9.17 -10.85
CA MET A 65 13.21 -10.59 -10.80
C MET A 65 12.79 -11.33 -12.07
N GLU A 66 11.60 -11.03 -12.62
CA GLU A 66 11.16 -11.55 -13.92
C GLU A 66 12.13 -11.17 -15.06
N GLN A 67 12.63 -9.92 -15.07
CA GLN A 67 13.63 -9.45 -16.05
C GLN A 67 14.98 -10.17 -15.91
N LEU A 68 15.32 -10.64 -14.71
CA LEU A 68 16.51 -11.47 -14.45
C LEU A 68 16.27 -12.96 -14.78
N GLY A 69 15.07 -13.34 -15.23
CA GLY A 69 14.73 -14.69 -15.64
C GLY A 69 14.22 -15.60 -14.51
N HIS A 70 13.92 -15.06 -13.33
CA HIS A 70 13.38 -15.84 -12.21
C HIS A 70 11.85 -16.01 -12.31
N GLU A 71 11.33 -17.12 -11.76
CA GLU A 71 9.90 -17.32 -11.52
C GLU A 71 9.49 -16.57 -10.26
N VAL A 72 8.57 -15.60 -10.38
CA VAL A 72 8.16 -14.77 -9.23
C VAL A 72 6.86 -15.29 -8.61
N ARG A 73 6.85 -15.45 -7.30
CA ARG A 73 5.67 -15.81 -6.50
C ARG A 73 5.40 -14.71 -5.47
N LEU A 74 4.35 -13.90 -5.69
CA LEU A 74 3.89 -12.93 -4.70
C LEU A 74 2.79 -13.57 -3.85
N ILE A 75 3.03 -13.64 -2.54
CA ILE A 75 2.15 -14.33 -1.59
C ILE A 75 1.36 -13.30 -0.79
N PRO A 76 0.02 -13.40 -0.72
CA PRO A 76 -0.77 -12.58 0.18
C PRO A 76 -0.29 -12.71 1.65
N PRO A 77 -0.18 -11.60 2.42
CA PRO A 77 0.31 -11.63 3.79
C PRO A 77 -0.42 -12.63 4.71
N ILE A 78 -1.71 -12.81 4.48
CA ILE A 78 -2.54 -13.74 5.25
C ILE A 78 -2.05 -15.20 5.16
N TYR A 79 -1.40 -15.57 4.05
CA TYR A 79 -0.90 -16.93 3.85
C TYR A 79 0.54 -17.11 4.33
N VAL A 80 1.29 -16.04 4.57
CA VAL A 80 2.63 -16.10 5.17
C VAL A 80 2.55 -16.23 6.69
N LYS A 81 1.60 -15.54 7.33
CA LYS A 81 1.43 -15.52 8.80
C LYS A 81 1.48 -16.87 9.51
N PRO A 82 0.85 -17.95 9.02
CA PRO A 82 0.88 -19.26 9.68
C PRO A 82 2.27 -19.90 9.78
N PHE A 83 3.21 -19.48 8.92
CA PHE A 83 4.59 -19.99 8.86
C PHE A 83 5.58 -19.19 9.69
N ILE A 84 5.17 -18.02 10.21
CA ILE A 84 6.01 -17.18 11.06
C ILE A 84 6.13 -17.83 12.44
N LYS A 85 7.37 -18.17 12.82
CA LYS A 85 7.69 -18.73 14.15
C LYS A 85 7.52 -17.65 15.24
N ARG A 86 7.12 -18.06 16.45
CA ARG A 86 6.69 -17.17 17.57
C ARG A 86 7.65 -16.07 18.01
N GLN A 87 8.91 -16.09 17.61
CA GLN A 87 9.86 -15.01 17.91
C GLN A 87 10.09 -14.19 16.63
N LYS A 88 9.66 -12.93 16.66
CA LYS A 88 9.80 -11.99 15.55
C LYS A 88 11.29 -11.79 15.23
N ASN A 89 11.72 -12.43 14.14
CA ASN A 89 13.08 -12.32 13.64
C ASN A 89 12.97 -12.21 12.12
N ASP A 90 13.42 -11.10 11.56
CA ASP A 90 13.37 -10.80 10.11
C ASP A 90 13.97 -11.93 9.23
N VAL A 91 14.91 -12.71 9.76
CA VAL A 91 15.47 -13.89 9.08
C VAL A 91 14.46 -15.03 8.99
N ALA A 92 13.64 -15.21 10.02
CA ALA A 92 12.58 -16.21 10.05
C ALA A 92 11.43 -15.85 9.08
N ASP A 93 11.20 -14.56 8.82
CA ASP A 93 10.16 -14.10 7.91
C ASP A 93 10.51 -14.46 6.45
N ALA A 94 11.76 -14.31 6.02
CA ALA A 94 12.20 -14.74 4.70
C ALA A 94 12.13 -16.28 4.50
N GLU A 95 12.43 -17.06 5.54
CA GLU A 95 12.26 -18.52 5.54
C GLU A 95 10.77 -18.90 5.44
N ALA A 96 9.90 -18.27 6.22
CA ALA A 96 8.45 -18.48 6.19
C ALA A 96 7.84 -18.17 4.82
N ILE A 97 8.32 -17.11 4.14
CA ILE A 97 7.92 -16.76 2.77
C ILE A 97 8.32 -17.86 1.79
N ALA A 98 9.55 -18.38 1.88
CA ALA A 98 10.01 -19.47 1.04
C ALA A 98 9.18 -20.74 1.26
N GLU A 99 8.90 -21.10 2.51
CA GLU A 99 8.11 -22.26 2.86
C GLU A 99 6.66 -22.13 2.37
N ALA A 100 6.02 -20.98 2.58
CA ALA A 100 4.67 -20.69 2.11
C ALA A 100 4.56 -20.84 0.58
N ALA A 101 5.57 -20.37 -0.17
CA ALA A 101 5.57 -20.42 -1.62
C ALA A 101 5.58 -21.83 -2.22
N LEU A 102 6.02 -22.83 -1.46
CA LEU A 102 6.09 -24.23 -1.90
C LEU A 102 4.81 -25.01 -1.62
N ARG A 103 3.85 -24.44 -0.88
CA ARG A 103 2.61 -25.15 -0.50
C ARG A 103 1.56 -25.06 -1.59
N PRO A 104 1.08 -26.18 -2.15
CA PRO A 104 -0.15 -26.22 -2.94
C PRO A 104 -1.37 -26.21 -1.98
N PRO A 105 -2.47 -25.58 -2.32
CA PRO A 105 -2.84 -24.73 -3.46
C PRO A 105 -2.76 -23.23 -3.11
N MET A 106 -1.55 -22.67 -3.03
CA MET A 106 -1.37 -21.26 -2.69
C MET A 106 -1.82 -20.36 -3.84
N ARG A 107 -2.77 -19.46 -3.55
CA ARG A 107 -3.23 -18.47 -4.53
C ARG A 107 -2.28 -17.27 -4.58
N MET A 108 -1.40 -17.27 -5.58
CA MET A 108 -0.41 -16.20 -5.78
C MET A 108 -1.07 -14.93 -6.33
N VAL A 109 -0.48 -13.77 -5.99
CA VAL A 109 -0.84 -12.48 -6.57
C VAL A 109 -0.03 -12.29 -7.86
N PRO A 110 -0.66 -12.05 -9.02
CA PRO A 110 0.10 -11.81 -10.24
C PRO A 110 0.91 -10.51 -10.14
N VAL A 111 2.12 -10.52 -10.70
CA VAL A 111 2.96 -9.32 -10.78
C VAL A 111 2.29 -8.30 -11.71
N LYS A 112 2.06 -7.10 -11.20
CA LYS A 112 1.45 -6.02 -11.97
C LYS A 112 2.50 -5.36 -12.88
N SER A 113 2.17 -5.15 -14.13
CA SER A 113 2.95 -4.31 -15.02
C SER A 113 3.01 -2.85 -14.51
N SER A 114 3.98 -2.07 -14.98
CA SER A 114 4.09 -0.64 -14.66
C SER A 114 2.80 0.12 -15.01
N ALA A 115 2.20 -0.18 -16.16
CA ALA A 115 0.93 0.42 -16.58
C ALA A 115 -0.26 0.04 -15.67
N GLN A 116 -0.33 -1.23 -15.22
CA GLN A 116 -1.33 -1.65 -14.24
C GLN A 116 -1.14 -0.97 -12.88
N GLN A 117 0.11 -0.77 -12.47
CA GLN A 117 0.41 -0.07 -11.22
C GLN A 117 0.03 1.41 -11.29
N ALA A 118 0.28 2.07 -12.42
CA ALA A 118 -0.13 3.46 -12.66
C ALA A 118 -1.67 3.62 -12.65
N ARG A 119 -2.40 2.71 -13.32
CA ARG A 119 -3.87 2.69 -13.25
C ARG A 119 -4.38 2.49 -11.81
N GLY A 120 -3.75 1.59 -11.05
CA GLY A 120 -4.08 1.40 -9.64
C GLY A 120 -3.83 2.65 -8.79
N MET A 121 -2.85 3.48 -9.14
CA MET A 121 -2.62 4.78 -8.49
C MET A 121 -3.79 5.74 -8.73
N LEU A 122 -4.31 5.81 -9.97
CA LEU A 122 -5.45 6.66 -10.30
C LEU A 122 -6.66 6.38 -9.39
N PHE A 123 -7.05 5.10 -9.26
CA PHE A 123 -8.18 4.72 -8.41
C PHE A 123 -7.94 5.06 -6.94
N ARG A 124 -6.75 4.77 -6.41
CA ARG A 124 -6.40 5.07 -5.00
C ARG A 124 -6.37 6.56 -4.73
N THR A 125 -5.90 7.37 -5.69
CA THR A 125 -5.91 8.83 -5.57
C THR A 125 -7.34 9.34 -5.52
N ARG A 126 -8.21 8.85 -6.41
CA ARG A 126 -9.62 9.20 -6.38
C ARG A 126 -10.30 8.83 -5.04
N GLU A 127 -10.09 7.63 -4.54
CA GLU A 127 -10.60 7.22 -3.22
C GLU A 127 -10.12 8.14 -2.09
N LEU A 128 -8.83 8.47 -2.10
CA LEU A 128 -8.24 9.39 -1.11
C LEU A 128 -8.90 10.77 -1.17
N LEU A 129 -9.09 11.32 -2.37
CA LEU A 129 -9.72 12.64 -2.56
C LEU A 129 -11.19 12.64 -2.12
N VAL A 130 -11.95 11.59 -2.46
CA VAL A 130 -13.34 11.41 -1.99
C VAL A 130 -13.41 11.34 -0.46
N GLY A 131 -12.52 10.58 0.16
CA GLY A 131 -12.43 10.49 1.63
C GLY A 131 -12.10 11.84 2.29
N LYS A 132 -11.11 12.57 1.75
CA LYS A 132 -10.73 13.90 2.23
C LYS A 132 -11.86 14.91 2.10
N ARG A 133 -12.54 14.95 0.95
CA ARG A 133 -13.71 15.81 0.75
C ARG A 133 -14.79 15.55 1.81
N THR A 134 -15.13 14.28 2.02
CA THR A 134 -16.12 13.87 3.01
C THR A 134 -15.71 14.29 4.43
N GLN A 135 -14.45 14.11 4.78
CA GLN A 135 -13.90 14.52 6.07
C GLN A 135 -14.04 16.03 6.29
N MET A 136 -13.69 16.84 5.28
CA MET A 136 -13.78 18.29 5.35
C MET A 136 -15.23 18.78 5.47
N ILE A 137 -16.15 18.21 4.69
CA ILE A 137 -17.58 18.51 4.80
C ILE A 137 -18.11 18.22 6.20
N ASN A 138 -17.73 17.07 6.77
CA ASN A 138 -18.18 16.69 8.12
C ASN A 138 -17.58 17.60 9.19
N ALA A 139 -16.31 18.00 9.05
CA ALA A 139 -15.66 18.94 9.97
C ALA A 139 -16.36 20.31 9.95
N LEU A 140 -16.58 20.87 8.75
CA LEU A 140 -17.28 22.16 8.62
C LEU A 140 -18.68 22.09 9.22
N ARG A 141 -19.43 21.02 8.95
CA ARG A 141 -20.78 20.83 9.53
C ARG A 141 -20.76 20.75 11.05
N ALA A 142 -19.75 20.08 11.64
CA ALA A 142 -19.61 20.01 13.09
C ALA A 142 -19.35 21.40 13.69
N HIS A 143 -18.45 22.19 13.08
CA HIS A 143 -18.19 23.56 13.53
C HIS A 143 -19.42 24.46 13.42
N LEU A 144 -20.15 24.40 12.31
CA LEU A 144 -21.39 25.17 12.13
C LEU A 144 -22.48 24.78 13.13
N ALA A 145 -22.56 23.50 13.49
CA ALA A 145 -23.55 23.02 14.46
C ALA A 145 -23.34 23.62 15.88
N GLU A 146 -22.08 23.90 16.27
CA GLU A 146 -21.78 24.60 17.53
C GLU A 146 -22.28 26.07 17.53
N HIS A 147 -22.59 26.60 16.35
CA HIS A 147 -23.24 27.91 16.20
C HIS A 147 -24.74 27.80 15.87
N GLY A 148 -25.35 26.64 16.11
CA GLY A 148 -26.77 26.39 15.86
C GLY A 148 -27.14 26.15 14.39
N ILE A 149 -26.18 26.15 13.48
CA ILE A 149 -26.41 25.96 12.04
C ILE A 149 -26.30 24.48 11.70
N VAL A 150 -27.46 23.80 11.56
CA VAL A 150 -27.55 22.36 11.27
C VAL A 150 -27.83 22.13 9.80
N VAL A 151 -26.94 21.40 9.10
CA VAL A 151 -27.09 21.06 7.69
C VAL A 151 -27.20 19.53 7.52
N PRO A 152 -28.16 19.02 6.72
CA PRO A 152 -28.33 17.60 6.47
C PRO A 152 -27.07 16.94 5.88
N LYS A 153 -26.93 15.62 6.10
CA LYS A 153 -25.83 14.82 5.53
C LYS A 153 -26.03 14.60 4.03
N GLY A 154 -24.92 14.39 3.30
CA GLY A 154 -24.89 14.01 1.90
C GLY A 154 -24.24 15.05 0.99
N LEU A 155 -23.65 14.55 -0.11
CA LEU A 155 -22.97 15.39 -1.12
C LEU A 155 -23.95 16.33 -1.84
N SER A 156 -25.19 15.90 -2.07
CA SER A 156 -26.25 16.73 -2.65
C SER A 156 -26.58 17.99 -1.83
N ASN A 157 -26.15 18.04 -0.58
CA ASN A 157 -26.34 19.19 0.30
C ASN A 157 -25.12 20.12 0.39
N LEU A 158 -24.10 19.93 -0.45
CA LEU A 158 -22.90 20.79 -0.43
C LEU A 158 -23.22 22.23 -0.84
N GLU A 159 -23.99 22.41 -1.91
CA GLU A 159 -24.47 23.74 -2.34
C GLU A 159 -25.36 24.37 -1.27
N ARG A 160 -26.22 23.57 -0.65
CA ARG A 160 -27.07 23.99 0.47
C ARG A 160 -26.25 24.38 1.69
N LEU A 161 -25.14 23.65 1.98
CA LEU A 161 -24.20 24.01 3.05
C LEU A 161 -23.62 25.41 2.80
N ALA A 162 -23.10 25.66 1.61
CA ALA A 162 -22.55 26.95 1.22
C ALA A 162 -23.62 28.08 1.26
N ALA A 163 -24.85 27.80 0.80
CA ALA A 163 -25.95 28.77 0.82
C ALA A 163 -26.36 29.13 2.25
N ILE A 164 -26.55 28.12 3.12
CA ILE A 164 -26.90 28.32 4.55
C ILE A 164 -25.81 29.12 5.26
N THR A 165 -24.55 28.82 5.01
CA THR A 165 -23.44 29.55 5.65
C THR A 165 -23.46 31.04 5.27
N ARG A 166 -23.70 31.36 4.00
CA ARG A 166 -23.84 32.76 3.55
C ARG A 166 -25.04 33.47 4.18
N THR A 167 -26.17 32.76 4.33
CA THR A 167 -27.37 33.32 4.94
C THR A 167 -27.16 33.70 6.41
N HIS A 168 -26.34 32.93 7.14
CA HIS A 168 -26.04 33.15 8.56
C HIS A 168 -24.68 33.83 8.79
N GLU A 169 -24.07 34.36 7.75
CA GLU A 169 -22.72 34.94 7.81
C GLU A 169 -22.62 36.07 8.86
N ALA A 170 -23.65 36.89 8.97
CA ALA A 170 -23.69 37.99 9.94
C ALA A 170 -23.78 37.54 11.42
N GLU A 171 -24.25 36.30 11.65
CA GLU A 171 -24.43 35.70 12.98
C GLU A 171 -23.16 34.99 13.45
N LEU A 172 -22.21 34.68 12.53
CA LEU A 172 -20.98 33.98 12.84
C LEU A 172 -19.88 34.94 13.27
N PRO A 173 -19.03 34.58 14.26
CA PRO A 173 -17.79 35.28 14.57
C PRO A 173 -16.88 35.40 13.34
N GLU A 174 -16.13 36.49 13.24
CA GLU A 174 -15.25 36.76 12.08
C GLU A 174 -14.31 35.59 11.75
N LEU A 175 -13.62 35.05 12.76
CA LEU A 175 -12.73 33.88 12.57
C LEU A 175 -13.50 32.67 12.02
N MET A 176 -14.73 32.45 12.42
CA MET A 176 -15.55 31.34 11.94
C MET A 176 -15.92 31.52 10.45
N ARG A 177 -16.19 32.76 10.03
CA ARG A 177 -16.43 33.10 8.61
C ARG A 177 -15.21 32.81 7.76
N GLU A 178 -14.03 33.33 8.18
CA GLU A 178 -12.78 33.08 7.48
C GLU A 178 -12.47 31.59 7.35
N MET A 179 -12.60 30.81 8.42
CA MET A 179 -12.36 29.37 8.40
C MET A 179 -13.38 28.63 7.54
N THR A 180 -14.62 29.05 7.53
CA THR A 180 -15.67 28.49 6.65
C THR A 180 -15.31 28.66 5.18
N ASP A 181 -14.84 29.84 4.79
CA ASP A 181 -14.37 30.11 3.42
C ASP A 181 -13.20 29.22 3.04
N VAL A 182 -12.24 29.01 3.95
CA VAL A 182 -11.13 28.07 3.74
C VAL A 182 -11.66 26.66 3.47
N TYR A 183 -12.60 26.16 4.27
CA TYR A 183 -13.22 24.84 4.06
C TYR A 183 -13.93 24.75 2.71
N LEU A 184 -14.77 25.72 2.38
CA LEU A 184 -15.53 25.72 1.12
C LEU A 184 -14.64 25.75 -0.10
N HIS A 185 -13.58 26.58 -0.10
CA HIS A 185 -12.58 26.63 -1.17
C HIS A 185 -11.85 25.28 -1.34
N GLN A 186 -11.41 24.67 -0.25
CA GLN A 186 -10.72 23.39 -0.32
C GLN A 186 -11.64 22.26 -0.79
N ILE A 187 -12.90 22.24 -0.34
CA ILE A 187 -13.91 21.28 -0.77
C ILE A 187 -14.17 21.41 -2.28
N ALA A 188 -14.27 22.64 -2.79
CA ALA A 188 -14.44 22.90 -4.21
C ALA A 188 -13.23 22.37 -5.02
N ARG A 189 -12.01 22.74 -4.63
CA ARG A 189 -10.78 22.28 -5.29
C ARG A 189 -10.66 20.75 -5.32
N ILE A 190 -10.97 20.07 -4.22
CA ILE A 190 -10.95 18.61 -4.18
C ILE A 190 -12.04 18.03 -5.09
N SER A 191 -13.22 18.66 -5.15
CA SER A 191 -14.32 18.22 -6.01
C SER A 191 -13.96 18.29 -7.49
N ASP A 192 -13.25 19.33 -7.92
CA ASP A 192 -12.76 19.49 -9.30
C ASP A 192 -11.68 18.44 -9.68
N GLN A 193 -10.98 17.88 -8.69
CA GLN A 193 -9.95 16.87 -8.90
C GLN A 193 -10.50 15.43 -8.93
N ILE A 194 -11.75 15.19 -8.51
CA ILE A 194 -12.38 13.86 -8.44
C ILE A 194 -13.01 13.45 -9.76
#